data_3b47733c24c691e364b46eecf3c3f768
#
_entry.id   3b47733c24c691e364b46eecf3c3f768
#
_cell.length_a   1.000
_cell.length_b   1.000
_cell.length_c   1.000
_cell.angle_alpha   90.00
_cell.angle_beta   90.00
_cell.angle_gamma   90.00
#
_symmetry.space_group_name_H-M   'P 1'
#
loop_
_entity.id
_entity.type
_entity.pdbx_description
1 polymer ?
#
loop_
_entity_poly.entity_id
_entity_poly.type
_entity_poly.pdbx_seq_one_letter_code
_entity_poly.pdbx_strand_id
1 'polypeptide(L)'
;IYPAEAQKEQWAVSVLDLKTGAEGDLNGDVKMASASVMKVFLMATIYDRVCYPASEDRHISFEESYDGELKQLITDMITVSDNTAANTLLERLGNGDATAGMAVVNEFCQENGYTRTSFGRKFLEAPATGDNWTSANDCRNLLASIWQGTCVNAEASGKMLEYLKNQTRTGKIPAGISDSDAITANKTGELAGDYGQYVENDIAVVEHGDHAYILCVLSEDLQDNGTAISRIQELSAQVYANLGTEKK
;
A
#
# COMPACT_ATOMS: atom_id res chain seq x y z
N ILE A 1 -12.83 -35.58 -11.65
CA ILE A 1 -13.90 -34.56 -11.59
C ILE A 1 -13.27 -33.38 -10.90
N TYR A 2 -12.77 -32.41 -11.64
CA TYR A 2 -12.42 -31.12 -11.06
C TYR A 2 -13.74 -30.50 -10.62
N PRO A 3 -13.87 -30.01 -9.36
CA PRO A 3 -15.01 -29.21 -9.01
C PRO A 3 -15.07 -28.05 -10.01
N ALA A 4 -16.25 -27.86 -10.59
CA ALA A 4 -16.48 -26.78 -11.50
C ALA A 4 -16.02 -25.49 -10.79
N GLU A 5 -15.13 -24.75 -11.45
CA GLU A 5 -14.73 -23.40 -11.10
C GLU A 5 -14.06 -23.24 -9.71
N ALA A 6 -12.96 -23.95 -9.48
CA ALA A 6 -11.96 -23.38 -8.57
C ALA A 6 -11.49 -22.06 -9.24
N GLN A 7 -11.87 -20.93 -8.64
CA GLN A 7 -11.35 -19.65 -9.07
C GLN A 7 -9.82 -19.78 -9.09
N LYS A 8 -9.22 -19.46 -10.24
CA LYS A 8 -7.76 -19.52 -10.34
C LYS A 8 -7.21 -18.37 -9.52
N GLU A 9 -6.24 -18.66 -8.66
CA GLU A 9 -5.46 -17.62 -7.98
C GLU A 9 -5.06 -16.54 -8.96
N GLN A 10 -5.27 -15.29 -8.59
CA GLN A 10 -4.90 -14.13 -9.38
C GLN A 10 -3.67 -13.47 -8.76
N TRP A 11 -2.71 -13.10 -9.60
CA TRP A 11 -1.48 -12.45 -9.20
C TRP A 11 -1.20 -11.24 -10.08
N ALA A 12 -0.82 -10.14 -9.44
CA ALA A 12 -0.30 -8.96 -10.10
C ALA A 12 1.03 -8.54 -9.46
N VAL A 13 2.01 -8.24 -10.29
CA VAL A 13 3.34 -7.82 -9.85
C VAL A 13 3.73 -6.58 -10.62
N SER A 14 4.36 -5.62 -9.95
CA SER A 14 4.98 -4.47 -10.60
C SER A 14 6.34 -4.17 -9.97
N VAL A 15 7.34 -3.93 -10.81
CA VAL A 15 8.72 -3.65 -10.41
C VAL A 15 9.20 -2.38 -11.08
N LEU A 16 9.92 -1.54 -10.34
CA LEU A 16 10.60 -0.35 -10.86
C LEU A 16 12.02 -0.28 -10.27
N ASP A 17 13.02 -0.31 -11.13
CA ASP A 17 14.40 0.03 -10.75
C ASP A 17 14.51 1.56 -10.64
N LEU A 18 14.70 2.08 -9.44
CA LEU A 18 14.73 3.51 -9.16
C LEU A 18 16.02 4.20 -9.62
N LYS A 19 17.07 3.43 -9.90
CA LYS A 19 18.36 3.95 -10.43
C LYS A 19 18.30 4.15 -11.94
N THR A 20 17.72 3.21 -12.65
CA THR A 20 17.70 3.22 -14.12
C THR A 20 16.37 3.70 -14.72
N GLY A 21 15.29 3.66 -13.94
CA GLY A 21 13.93 3.88 -14.41
C GLY A 21 13.35 2.70 -15.19
N ALA A 22 14.04 1.56 -15.24
CA ALA A 22 13.53 0.37 -15.91
C ALA A 22 12.35 -0.22 -15.09
N GLU A 23 11.27 -0.55 -15.77
CA GLU A 23 10.08 -1.11 -15.16
C GLU A 23 9.58 -2.35 -15.89
N GLY A 24 8.82 -3.15 -15.18
CA GLY A 24 8.14 -4.32 -15.73
C GLY A 24 6.98 -4.75 -14.83
N ASP A 25 5.99 -5.36 -15.41
CA ASP A 25 4.85 -5.87 -14.67
C ASP A 25 4.27 -7.17 -15.22
N LEU A 26 3.53 -7.85 -14.36
CA LEU A 26 2.60 -8.93 -14.70
C LEU A 26 1.23 -8.52 -14.19
N ASN A 27 0.25 -8.36 -15.07
CA ASN A 27 -1.12 -7.92 -14.72
C ASN A 27 -1.13 -6.59 -13.93
N GLY A 28 -0.15 -5.70 -14.15
CA GLY A 28 0.10 -4.52 -13.34
C GLY A 28 -1.10 -3.58 -13.19
N ASP A 29 -1.97 -3.49 -14.21
CA ASP A 29 -3.18 -2.66 -14.23
C ASP A 29 -4.47 -3.40 -13.86
N VAL A 30 -4.38 -4.69 -13.52
CA VAL A 30 -5.55 -5.44 -13.06
C VAL A 30 -5.99 -4.91 -11.70
N LYS A 31 -7.29 -4.64 -11.59
CA LYS A 31 -7.91 -4.18 -10.36
C LYS A 31 -8.09 -5.36 -9.42
N MET A 32 -7.46 -5.31 -8.26
CA MET A 32 -7.43 -6.38 -7.27
C MET A 32 -7.81 -5.87 -5.88
N ALA A 33 -8.24 -6.77 -5.00
CA ALA A 33 -8.54 -6.45 -3.61
C ALA A 33 -7.28 -5.92 -2.91
N SER A 34 -7.34 -4.67 -2.44
CA SER A 34 -6.19 -4.00 -1.83
C SER A 34 -5.88 -4.48 -0.42
N ALA A 35 -6.87 -4.97 0.31
CA ALA A 35 -6.76 -5.18 1.74
C ALA A 35 -6.11 -3.95 2.43
N SER A 36 -5.19 -4.15 3.37
CA SER A 36 -4.56 -3.04 4.10
C SER A 36 -3.52 -2.23 3.33
N VAL A 37 -3.20 -2.57 2.08
CA VAL A 37 -2.33 -1.74 1.22
C VAL A 37 -2.98 -0.37 0.96
N MET A 38 -4.32 -0.31 0.91
CA MET A 38 -5.08 0.94 0.80
C MET A 38 -4.72 2.00 1.84
N LYS A 39 -4.19 1.62 2.99
CA LYS A 39 -3.79 2.55 4.06
C LYS A 39 -2.66 3.50 3.65
N VAL A 40 -1.86 3.13 2.64
CA VAL A 40 -0.83 4.04 2.10
C VAL A 40 -1.48 5.18 1.31
N PHE A 41 -2.53 4.90 0.53
CA PHE A 41 -3.31 5.93 -0.17
C PHE A 41 -4.05 6.84 0.81
N LEU A 42 -4.63 6.27 1.88
CA LEU A 42 -5.24 7.05 2.95
C LEU A 42 -4.22 7.97 3.64
N MET A 43 -3.02 7.48 3.96
CA MET A 43 -1.93 8.28 4.52
C MET A 43 -1.55 9.43 3.58
N ALA A 44 -1.37 9.17 2.29
CA ALA A 44 -1.04 10.21 1.31
C ALA A 44 -2.14 11.28 1.22
N THR A 45 -3.41 10.86 1.23
CA THR A 45 -4.57 11.78 1.24
C THR A 45 -4.57 12.67 2.48
N ILE A 46 -4.28 12.12 3.66
CA ILE A 46 -4.19 12.92 4.91
C ILE A 46 -3.09 13.96 4.79
N TYR A 47 -1.94 13.59 4.27
CA TYR A 47 -0.86 14.55 4.04
C TYR A 47 -1.26 15.64 3.05
N ASP A 48 -1.98 15.31 1.98
CA ASP A 48 -2.43 16.27 0.97
C ASP A 48 -3.56 17.19 1.46
N ARG A 49 -4.53 16.67 2.21
CA ARG A 49 -5.74 17.42 2.58
C ARG A 49 -5.67 18.08 3.95
N VAL A 50 -4.89 17.52 4.88
CA VAL A 50 -4.88 17.97 6.29
C VAL A 50 -3.55 18.63 6.62
N CYS A 51 -2.43 18.00 6.28
CA CYS A 51 -1.12 18.46 6.74
C CYS A 51 -0.50 19.54 5.82
N TYR A 52 -0.69 19.42 4.51
CA TYR A 52 -0.08 20.29 3.50
C TYR A 52 -1.08 20.59 2.35
N PRO A 53 -2.24 21.17 2.66
CA PRO A 53 -3.23 21.45 1.62
C PRO A 53 -2.69 22.45 0.61
N ALA A 54 -2.94 22.18 -0.67
CA ALA A 54 -2.49 23.05 -1.78
C ALA A 54 -3.19 24.43 -1.76
N SER A 55 -4.38 24.52 -1.15
CA SER A 55 -5.15 25.76 -0.95
C SER A 55 -6.10 25.60 0.23
N GLU A 56 -6.63 26.73 0.75
CA GLU A 56 -7.60 26.72 1.85
C GLU A 56 -8.89 25.95 1.52
N ASP A 57 -9.35 25.99 0.27
CA ASP A 57 -10.56 25.29 -0.15
C ASP A 57 -10.38 23.77 -0.15
N ARG A 58 -9.14 23.28 -0.17
CA ARG A 58 -8.81 21.86 -0.10
C ARG A 58 -8.47 21.38 1.31
N HIS A 59 -8.36 22.33 2.24
CA HIS A 59 -7.99 22.02 3.60
C HIS A 59 -9.15 21.37 4.36
N ILE A 60 -8.89 20.20 4.92
CA ILE A 60 -9.78 19.52 5.86
C ILE A 60 -9.19 19.69 7.26
N SER A 61 -9.83 20.51 8.08
CA SER A 61 -9.43 20.72 9.47
C SER A 61 -9.91 19.56 10.33
N PHE A 62 -8.99 18.98 11.09
CA PHE A 62 -9.37 18.11 12.19
C PHE A 62 -9.56 18.97 13.46
N GLU A 63 -10.54 18.62 14.30
CA GLU A 63 -10.83 19.33 15.55
C GLU A 63 -9.67 19.25 16.56
N GLU A 64 -8.78 18.27 16.41
CA GLU A 64 -7.67 18.00 17.30
C GLU A 64 -6.35 18.47 16.70
N SER A 65 -5.42 18.89 17.58
CA SER A 65 -4.13 19.37 17.13
C SER A 65 -3.38 18.25 16.39
N TYR A 66 -2.76 18.60 15.29
CA TYR A 66 -1.94 17.74 14.43
C TYR A 66 -0.89 16.89 15.17
N ASP A 67 -0.31 17.43 16.26
CA ASP A 67 0.89 16.86 16.86
C ASP A 67 0.67 15.66 17.81
N GLY A 68 -0.55 15.42 18.27
CA GLY A 68 -0.84 14.36 19.23
C GLY A 68 -1.43 13.13 18.59
N GLU A 69 -2.72 13.13 18.46
CA GLU A 69 -3.49 11.94 18.10
C GLU A 69 -3.34 11.56 16.61
N LEU A 70 -3.26 12.55 15.70
CA LEU A 70 -3.12 12.29 14.27
C LEU A 70 -1.84 11.50 13.97
N LYS A 71 -0.71 11.91 14.56
CA LYS A 71 0.56 11.21 14.39
C LYS A 71 0.47 9.77 14.91
N GLN A 72 -0.16 9.56 16.08
CA GLN A 72 -0.33 8.22 16.64
C GLN A 72 -1.22 7.34 15.74
N LEU A 73 -2.35 7.89 15.27
CA LEU A 73 -3.25 7.16 14.37
C LEU A 73 -2.55 6.75 13.06
N ILE A 74 -1.75 7.64 12.45
CA ILE A 74 -0.97 7.28 11.25
C ILE A 74 0.07 6.22 11.59
N THR A 75 0.76 6.34 12.73
CA THR A 75 1.73 5.34 13.19
C THR A 75 1.07 3.97 13.29
N ASP A 76 -0.03 3.85 14.03
CA ASP A 76 -0.71 2.59 14.27
C ASP A 76 -1.29 2.01 12.96
N MET A 77 -1.89 2.86 12.13
CA MET A 77 -2.42 2.48 10.83
C MET A 77 -1.35 1.87 9.92
N ILE A 78 -0.16 2.44 9.88
CA ILE A 78 0.90 2.00 8.95
C ILE A 78 1.77 0.93 9.56
N THR A 79 2.31 1.13 10.78
CA THR A 79 3.35 0.24 11.34
C THR A 79 2.82 -1.11 11.83
N VAL A 80 1.64 -1.14 12.43
CA VAL A 80 0.99 -2.39 12.89
C VAL A 80 -0.27 -2.72 12.10
N SER A 81 -0.61 -1.89 11.11
CA SER A 81 -1.80 -2.07 10.26
C SER A 81 -3.13 -2.02 11.03
N ASP A 82 -3.23 -1.15 12.05
CA ASP A 82 -4.44 -1.01 12.84
C ASP A 82 -5.63 -0.54 12.00
N ASN A 83 -6.75 -1.29 12.07
CA ASN A 83 -7.96 -1.00 11.29
C ASN A 83 -8.83 0.07 11.97
N THR A 84 -8.82 0.14 13.30
CA THR A 84 -9.56 1.16 14.04
C THR A 84 -8.97 2.53 13.78
N ALA A 85 -7.64 2.66 13.84
CA ALA A 85 -6.95 3.89 13.49
C ALA A 85 -7.27 4.35 12.06
N ALA A 86 -7.27 3.42 11.09
CA ALA A 86 -7.63 3.73 9.71
C ALA A 86 -9.08 4.21 9.56
N ASN A 87 -10.05 3.53 10.20
CA ASN A 87 -11.45 3.93 10.16
C ASN A 87 -11.69 5.28 10.85
N THR A 88 -11.01 5.54 11.97
CA THR A 88 -11.06 6.85 12.63
C THR A 88 -10.56 7.97 11.72
N LEU A 89 -9.47 7.74 11.00
CA LEU A 89 -8.93 8.71 10.03
C LEU A 89 -9.90 8.96 8.87
N LEU A 90 -10.56 7.91 8.35
CA LEU A 90 -11.61 8.06 7.33
C LEU A 90 -12.79 8.89 7.85
N GLU A 91 -13.28 8.60 9.06
CA GLU A 91 -14.37 9.36 9.67
C GLU A 91 -14.00 10.83 9.84
N ARG A 92 -12.77 11.13 10.28
CA ARG A 92 -12.28 12.51 10.41
C ARG A 92 -12.17 13.23 9.06
N LEU A 93 -11.67 12.56 8.01
CA LEU A 93 -11.64 13.12 6.66
C LEU A 93 -13.05 13.50 6.15
N GLY A 94 -14.07 12.78 6.55
CA GLY A 94 -15.47 12.99 6.18
C GLY A 94 -16.28 13.77 7.21
N ASN A 95 -15.63 14.45 8.17
CA ASN A 95 -16.32 15.21 9.21
C ASN A 95 -17.35 14.37 10.01
N GLY A 96 -16.94 13.17 10.39
CA GLY A 96 -17.75 12.18 11.12
C GLY A 96 -18.44 11.15 10.24
N ASP A 97 -18.37 11.27 8.92
CA ASP A 97 -18.93 10.30 7.95
C ASP A 97 -17.80 9.59 7.19
N ALA A 98 -17.60 8.32 7.48
CA ALA A 98 -16.59 7.52 6.79
C ALA A 98 -16.83 7.41 5.26
N THR A 99 -18.10 7.45 4.81
CA THR A 99 -18.42 7.42 3.38
C THR A 99 -17.92 8.68 2.68
N ALA A 100 -18.13 9.84 3.30
CA ALA A 100 -17.57 11.09 2.82
C ALA A 100 -16.04 11.07 2.85
N GLY A 101 -15.42 10.51 3.91
CA GLY A 101 -13.97 10.34 3.99
C GLY A 101 -13.42 9.44 2.89
N MET A 102 -14.07 8.32 2.58
CA MET A 102 -13.71 7.46 1.45
C MET A 102 -13.79 8.21 0.11
N ALA A 103 -14.80 9.07 -0.07
CA ALA A 103 -14.92 9.89 -1.28
C ALA A 103 -13.72 10.86 -1.43
N VAL A 104 -13.22 11.46 -0.34
CA VAL A 104 -12.01 12.30 -0.36
C VAL A 104 -10.78 11.50 -0.80
N VAL A 105 -10.61 10.26 -0.30
CA VAL A 105 -9.50 9.40 -0.74
C VAL A 105 -9.64 9.03 -2.22
N ASN A 106 -10.85 8.73 -2.69
CA ASN A 106 -11.11 8.41 -4.08
C ASN A 106 -10.82 9.61 -5.01
N GLU A 107 -11.18 10.83 -4.59
CA GLU A 107 -10.82 12.05 -5.31
C GLU A 107 -9.31 12.22 -5.42
N PHE A 108 -8.58 12.10 -4.31
CA PHE A 108 -7.12 12.13 -4.31
C PHE A 108 -6.53 11.10 -5.28
N CYS A 109 -7.02 9.87 -5.27
CA CYS A 109 -6.56 8.82 -6.19
C CYS A 109 -6.77 9.22 -7.67
N GLN A 110 -7.94 9.75 -8.01
CA GLN A 110 -8.24 10.17 -9.39
C GLN A 110 -7.37 11.35 -9.83
N GLU A 111 -7.20 12.36 -8.99
CA GLU A 111 -6.39 13.55 -9.28
C GLU A 111 -4.91 13.21 -9.52
N ASN A 112 -4.41 12.17 -8.82
CA ASN A 112 -3.02 11.71 -8.93
C ASN A 112 -2.83 10.56 -9.93
N GLY A 113 -3.86 10.19 -10.69
CA GLY A 113 -3.78 9.20 -11.76
C GLY A 113 -3.82 7.74 -11.28
N TYR A 114 -4.16 7.48 -10.02
CA TYR A 114 -4.33 6.11 -9.48
C TYR A 114 -5.71 5.58 -9.84
N THR A 115 -5.94 5.34 -11.13
CA THR A 115 -7.28 5.11 -11.70
C THR A 115 -7.88 3.74 -11.38
N ARG A 116 -7.08 2.81 -10.90
CA ARG A 116 -7.51 1.48 -10.46
C ARG A 116 -7.78 1.41 -8.96
N THR A 117 -7.45 2.48 -8.22
CA THR A 117 -7.55 2.53 -6.77
C THR A 117 -8.84 3.21 -6.33
N SER A 118 -9.58 2.56 -5.45
CA SER A 118 -10.80 3.11 -4.87
C SER A 118 -11.14 2.49 -3.51
N PHE A 119 -11.61 3.33 -2.59
CA PHE A 119 -12.17 2.94 -1.31
C PHE A 119 -13.67 2.67 -1.47
N GLY A 120 -14.15 1.52 -1.05
CA GLY A 120 -15.56 1.12 -1.15
C GLY A 120 -16.21 0.69 0.16
N ARG A 121 -15.41 0.42 1.21
CA ARG A 121 -15.89 0.03 2.54
C ARG A 121 -14.88 0.36 3.63
N LYS A 122 -15.34 0.52 4.87
CA LYS A 122 -14.44 0.57 6.03
C LYS A 122 -13.72 -0.77 6.22
N PHE A 123 -12.57 -0.71 6.88
CA PHE A 123 -11.87 -1.94 7.27
C PHE A 123 -12.70 -2.76 8.24
N LEU A 124 -12.67 -4.08 8.13
CA LEU A 124 -13.43 -5.08 8.90
C LEU A 124 -14.96 -5.08 8.64
N GLU A 125 -15.47 -4.27 7.72
CA GLU A 125 -16.87 -4.39 7.29
C GLU A 125 -17.00 -5.39 6.13
N ALA A 126 -18.16 -6.04 6.06
CA ALA A 126 -18.48 -6.94 4.94
C ALA A 126 -18.55 -6.15 3.62
N PRO A 127 -18.10 -6.72 2.49
CA PRO A 127 -18.18 -6.07 1.18
C PRO A 127 -19.63 -6.11 0.64
N ALA A 128 -20.55 -5.41 1.33
CA ALA A 128 -21.98 -5.43 0.97
C ALA A 128 -22.26 -4.69 -0.34
N THR A 129 -21.53 -3.61 -0.63
CA THR A 129 -21.77 -2.72 -1.79
C THR A 129 -20.52 -2.43 -2.62
N GLY A 130 -19.38 -2.97 -2.25
CA GLY A 130 -18.10 -2.75 -2.90
C GLY A 130 -16.95 -3.18 -2.00
N ASP A 131 -15.74 -3.17 -2.55
CA ASP A 131 -14.52 -3.48 -1.82
C ASP A 131 -13.49 -2.37 -2.00
N ASN A 132 -12.38 -2.47 -1.29
CA ASN A 132 -11.23 -1.61 -1.46
C ASN A 132 -10.34 -2.20 -2.55
N TRP A 133 -10.15 -1.45 -3.61
CA TRP A 133 -9.47 -1.89 -4.81
C TRP A 133 -8.20 -1.10 -5.07
N THR A 134 -7.22 -1.75 -5.69
CA THR A 134 -6.01 -1.10 -6.21
C THR A 134 -5.44 -1.93 -7.38
N SER A 135 -4.31 -1.49 -7.94
CA SER A 135 -3.50 -2.26 -8.87
C SER A 135 -2.02 -2.21 -8.47
N ALA A 136 -1.23 -3.17 -8.94
CA ALA A 136 0.19 -3.20 -8.64
C ALA A 136 0.92 -1.97 -9.22
N ASN A 137 0.48 -1.46 -10.38
CA ASN A 137 1.03 -0.25 -11.00
C ASN A 137 0.65 1.01 -10.22
N ASP A 138 -0.60 1.15 -9.73
CA ASP A 138 -0.97 2.29 -8.86
C ASP A 138 -0.14 2.31 -7.57
N CYS A 139 0.04 1.14 -6.94
CA CYS A 139 0.90 1.01 -5.75
C CYS A 139 2.34 1.40 -6.03
N ARG A 140 2.93 0.90 -7.14
CA ARG A 140 4.27 1.26 -7.59
C ARG A 140 4.40 2.77 -7.82
N ASN A 141 3.45 3.38 -8.50
CA ASN A 141 3.48 4.81 -8.81
C ASN A 141 3.38 5.66 -7.54
N LEU A 142 2.54 5.28 -6.57
CA LEU A 142 2.48 5.97 -5.28
C LEU A 142 3.80 5.83 -4.51
N LEU A 143 4.37 4.62 -4.40
CA LEU A 143 5.66 4.42 -3.74
C LEU A 143 6.79 5.18 -4.45
N ALA A 144 6.77 5.24 -5.79
CA ALA A 144 7.73 6.02 -6.56
C ALA A 144 7.63 7.51 -6.25
N SER A 145 6.44 8.08 -6.18
CA SER A 145 6.24 9.48 -5.81
C SER A 145 6.68 9.77 -4.37
N ILE A 146 6.43 8.85 -3.44
CA ILE A 146 6.92 8.96 -2.06
C ILE A 146 8.46 8.92 -2.02
N TRP A 147 9.08 7.96 -2.69
CA TRP A 147 10.55 7.85 -2.76
C TRP A 147 11.22 9.06 -3.38
N GLN A 148 10.66 9.58 -4.48
CA GLN A 148 11.18 10.72 -5.21
C GLN A 148 10.93 12.07 -4.51
N GLY A 149 10.21 12.10 -3.40
CA GLY A 149 9.89 13.35 -2.70
C GLY A 149 8.82 14.19 -3.39
N THR A 150 8.01 13.61 -4.27
CA THR A 150 6.99 14.31 -5.07
C THR A 150 5.55 14.03 -4.65
N CYS A 151 5.33 13.05 -3.75
CA CYS A 151 4.01 12.82 -3.18
C CYS A 151 3.68 13.96 -2.20
N VAL A 152 2.75 14.82 -2.58
CA VAL A 152 2.40 16.07 -1.90
C VAL A 152 3.56 17.08 -1.93
N ASN A 153 4.62 16.83 -1.19
CA ASN A 153 5.90 17.58 -1.22
C ASN A 153 7.02 16.71 -0.60
N ALA A 154 8.26 17.23 -0.64
CA ALA A 154 9.44 16.49 -0.17
C ALA A 154 9.40 16.16 1.33
N GLU A 155 8.87 17.06 2.16
CA GLU A 155 8.75 16.83 3.62
C GLU A 155 7.71 15.77 3.93
N ALA A 156 6.53 15.84 3.32
CA ALA A 156 5.46 14.86 3.45
C ALA A 156 5.94 13.48 2.99
N SER A 157 6.57 13.40 1.83
CA SER A 157 7.13 12.17 1.28
C SER A 157 8.15 11.52 2.22
N GLY A 158 9.06 12.32 2.79
CA GLY A 158 10.05 11.83 3.75
C GLY A 158 9.40 11.22 5.00
N LYS A 159 8.38 11.88 5.55
CA LYS A 159 7.61 11.37 6.70
C LYS A 159 6.87 10.07 6.36
N MET A 160 6.22 10.00 5.19
CA MET A 160 5.52 8.80 4.75
C MET A 160 6.48 7.62 4.56
N LEU A 161 7.65 7.86 3.97
CA LEU A 161 8.68 6.84 3.80
C LEU A 161 9.18 6.31 5.15
N GLU A 162 9.34 7.20 6.15
CA GLU A 162 9.74 6.82 7.49
C GLU A 162 8.70 5.90 8.17
N TYR A 163 7.40 6.19 8.06
CA TYR A 163 6.37 5.28 8.57
C TYR A 163 6.45 3.89 7.92
N LEU A 164 6.68 3.83 6.60
CA LEU A 164 6.80 2.57 5.88
C LEU A 164 8.06 1.79 6.29
N LYS A 165 9.18 2.46 6.60
CA LYS A 165 10.40 1.85 7.14
C LYS A 165 10.20 1.27 8.55
N ASN A 166 9.27 1.81 9.32
CA ASN A 166 8.95 1.33 10.67
C ASN A 166 7.85 0.23 10.69
N GLN A 167 7.49 -0.32 9.54
CA GLN A 167 6.55 -1.45 9.44
C GLN A 167 7.05 -2.67 10.23
N THR A 168 6.18 -3.23 11.08
CA THR A 168 6.51 -4.41 11.90
C THR A 168 6.14 -5.74 11.23
N ARG A 169 5.29 -5.72 10.19
CA ARG A 169 4.88 -6.90 9.43
C ARG A 169 5.84 -7.14 8.27
N THR A 170 6.93 -7.83 8.54
CA THR A 170 8.04 -8.03 7.60
C THR A 170 8.10 -9.44 7.01
N GLY A 171 7.03 -10.23 7.16
CA GLY A 171 7.03 -11.65 6.80
C GLY A 171 6.89 -11.97 5.31
N LYS A 172 6.87 -11.00 4.41
CA LYS A 172 6.68 -11.21 2.96
C LYS A 172 7.88 -10.70 2.15
N ILE A 173 7.78 -9.56 1.47
CA ILE A 173 8.90 -9.01 0.67
C ILE A 173 10.18 -8.87 1.51
N PRO A 174 10.16 -8.27 2.72
CA PRO A 174 11.37 -8.18 3.51
C PRO A 174 11.97 -9.54 3.88
N ALA A 175 11.14 -10.54 4.18
CA ALA A 175 11.61 -11.87 4.56
C ALA A 175 12.28 -12.66 3.42
N GLY A 176 12.05 -12.27 2.16
CA GLY A 176 12.76 -12.81 0.99
C GLY A 176 14.18 -12.27 0.82
N ILE A 177 14.56 -11.23 1.56
CA ILE A 177 15.86 -10.56 1.46
C ILE A 177 16.71 -10.99 2.64
N SER A 178 17.76 -11.76 2.37
CA SER A 178 18.67 -12.28 3.42
C SER A 178 19.78 -11.31 3.81
N ASP A 179 19.94 -10.21 3.08
CA ASP A 179 20.98 -9.22 3.32
C ASP A 179 20.55 -8.26 4.44
N SER A 180 21.31 -8.23 5.53
CA SER A 180 21.03 -7.39 6.70
C SER A 180 21.24 -5.89 6.47
N ASP A 181 21.93 -5.51 5.40
CA ASP A 181 22.21 -4.10 5.08
C ASP A 181 21.11 -3.52 4.18
N ALA A 182 20.21 -4.38 3.68
CA ALA A 182 19.05 -3.92 2.94
C ALA A 182 18.00 -3.27 3.87
N ILE A 183 17.50 -2.12 3.47
CA ILE A 183 16.42 -1.40 4.16
C ILE A 183 15.14 -1.58 3.36
N THR A 184 14.06 -1.93 4.03
CA THR A 184 12.74 -2.07 3.42
C THR A 184 11.76 -1.06 4.01
N ALA A 185 10.99 -0.42 3.13
CA ALA A 185 9.86 0.42 3.50
C ALA A 185 8.61 -0.21 2.88
N ASN A 186 7.82 -0.96 3.66
CA ASN A 186 6.75 -1.77 3.10
C ASN A 186 5.38 -1.58 3.76
N LYS A 187 4.35 -2.05 3.09
CA LYS A 187 3.00 -2.19 3.65
C LYS A 187 2.37 -3.47 3.16
N THR A 188 2.00 -4.33 4.12
CA THR A 188 1.27 -5.57 3.84
C THR A 188 -0.24 -5.35 3.78
N GLY A 189 -0.93 -6.28 3.08
CA GLY A 189 -2.37 -6.39 3.09
C GLY A 189 -2.78 -7.86 3.11
N GLU A 190 -3.71 -8.24 4.01
CA GLU A 190 -4.11 -9.62 4.21
C GLU A 190 -5.62 -9.74 4.40
N LEU A 191 -6.21 -10.79 3.83
CA LEU A 191 -7.53 -11.33 4.18
C LEU A 191 -7.39 -12.84 4.34
N ALA A 192 -7.76 -13.36 5.50
CA ALA A 192 -7.55 -14.77 5.86
C ALA A 192 -8.86 -15.57 5.85
N GLY A 193 -9.62 -15.45 4.77
CA GLY A 193 -10.92 -16.09 4.63
C GLY A 193 -12.08 -15.26 5.17
N ASP A 194 -11.84 -14.04 5.59
CA ASP A 194 -12.90 -13.12 5.96
C ASP A 194 -13.81 -12.88 4.75
N TYR A 195 -15.09 -13.13 4.92
CA TYR A 195 -16.08 -13.08 3.85
C TYR A 195 -15.75 -13.96 2.62
N GLY A 196 -14.99 -15.05 2.82
CA GLY A 196 -14.59 -15.98 1.75
C GLY A 196 -13.44 -15.48 0.87
N GLN A 197 -12.79 -14.37 1.24
CA GLN A 197 -11.66 -13.80 0.51
C GLN A 197 -10.32 -14.22 1.15
N TYR A 198 -9.40 -14.67 0.33
CA TYR A 198 -8.02 -14.96 0.71
C TYR A 198 -7.09 -14.10 -0.15
N VAL A 199 -6.39 -13.19 0.51
CA VAL A 199 -5.54 -12.16 -0.11
C VAL A 199 -4.22 -12.07 0.65
N GLU A 200 -3.11 -12.06 -0.08
CA GLU A 200 -1.78 -11.77 0.44
C GLU A 200 -1.09 -10.75 -0.46
N ASN A 201 -1.02 -9.52 0.03
CA ASN A 201 -0.39 -8.41 -0.66
C ASN A 201 0.82 -7.92 0.13
N ASP A 202 1.84 -7.42 -0.58
CA ASP A 202 2.90 -6.61 -0.01
C ASP A 202 3.46 -5.65 -1.08
N ILE A 203 3.70 -4.41 -0.69
CA ILE A 203 4.31 -3.39 -1.54
C ILE A 203 5.49 -2.77 -0.80
N ALA A 204 6.62 -2.63 -1.46
CA ALA A 204 7.84 -2.19 -0.80
C ALA A 204 8.73 -1.33 -1.69
N VAL A 205 9.38 -0.34 -1.07
CA VAL A 205 10.66 0.20 -1.53
C VAL A 205 11.77 -0.58 -0.82
N VAL A 206 12.74 -1.04 -1.57
CA VAL A 206 13.92 -1.76 -1.07
C VAL A 206 15.16 -0.97 -1.44
N GLU A 207 16.01 -0.69 -0.45
CA GLU A 207 17.24 0.08 -0.57
C GLU A 207 18.44 -0.76 -0.14
N HIS A 208 19.53 -0.74 -0.91
CA HIS A 208 20.81 -1.31 -0.53
C HIS A 208 21.96 -0.53 -1.18
N GLY A 209 22.74 0.17 -0.37
CA GLY A 209 23.80 1.05 -0.86
C GLY A 209 23.24 2.16 -1.77
N ASP A 210 23.70 2.20 -3.02
CA ASP A 210 23.22 3.13 -4.06
C ASP A 210 22.18 2.52 -5.01
N HIS A 211 21.71 1.31 -4.70
CA HIS A 211 20.63 0.62 -5.39
C HIS A 211 19.31 0.77 -4.64
N ALA A 212 18.26 1.08 -5.35
CA ALA A 212 16.91 1.06 -4.82
C ALA A 212 15.92 0.63 -5.90
N TYR A 213 14.91 -0.12 -5.50
CA TYR A 213 13.83 -0.54 -6.38
C TYR A 213 12.50 -0.61 -5.63
N ILE A 214 11.42 -0.63 -6.39
CA ILE A 214 10.07 -0.89 -5.88
C ILE A 214 9.64 -2.26 -6.35
N LEU A 215 9.04 -3.04 -5.44
CA LEU A 215 8.34 -4.29 -5.74
C LEU A 215 6.95 -4.23 -5.13
N CYS A 216 5.93 -4.40 -5.95
CA CYS A 216 4.54 -4.53 -5.54
C CYS A 216 4.01 -5.89 -5.95
N VAL A 217 3.48 -6.65 -5.01
CA VAL A 217 2.86 -7.96 -5.24
C VAL A 217 1.46 -7.94 -4.67
N LEU A 218 0.48 -8.19 -5.51
CA LEU A 218 -0.92 -8.35 -5.13
C LEU A 218 -1.40 -9.74 -5.52
N SER A 219 -2.23 -10.34 -4.68
CA SER A 219 -2.82 -11.66 -4.96
C SER A 219 -4.21 -11.77 -4.36
N GLU A 220 -5.10 -12.47 -5.03
CA GLU A 220 -6.46 -12.76 -4.55
C GLU A 220 -6.94 -14.13 -5.02
N ASP A 221 -8.09 -14.58 -4.51
CA ASP A 221 -8.65 -15.91 -4.76
C ASP A 221 -7.70 -17.05 -4.39
N LEU A 222 -6.87 -16.83 -3.38
CA LEU A 222 -5.86 -17.79 -2.96
C LEU A 222 -6.48 -19.05 -2.37
N GLN A 223 -5.83 -20.20 -2.58
CA GLN A 223 -6.20 -21.47 -1.97
C GLN A 223 -5.54 -21.66 -0.61
N ASP A 224 -4.35 -21.09 -0.42
CA ASP A 224 -3.58 -21.16 0.81
C ASP A 224 -2.67 -19.94 0.98
N ASN A 225 -2.91 -19.17 2.04
CA ASN A 225 -2.15 -17.98 2.36
C ASN A 225 -0.67 -18.29 2.66
N GLY A 226 -0.35 -19.42 3.29
CA GLY A 226 1.02 -19.80 3.61
C GLY A 226 1.86 -20.04 2.34
N THR A 227 1.30 -20.74 1.36
CA THR A 227 1.93 -20.92 0.05
C THR A 227 2.12 -19.58 -0.68
N ALA A 228 1.12 -18.70 -0.60
CA ALA A 228 1.23 -17.38 -1.22
C ALA A 228 2.33 -16.52 -0.59
N ILE A 229 2.45 -16.52 0.73
CA ILE A 229 3.54 -15.84 1.44
C ILE A 229 4.91 -16.36 0.98
N SER A 230 5.08 -17.69 0.88
CA SER A 230 6.32 -18.31 0.42
C SER A 230 6.67 -17.88 -1.02
N ARG A 231 5.68 -17.80 -1.91
CA ARG A 231 5.89 -17.32 -3.30
C ARG A 231 6.31 -15.84 -3.35
N ILE A 232 5.74 -15.00 -2.48
CA ILE A 232 6.15 -13.58 -2.38
C ILE A 232 7.61 -13.50 -1.92
N GLN A 233 8.00 -14.29 -0.93
CA GLN A 233 9.39 -14.35 -0.44
C GLN A 233 10.36 -14.81 -1.54
N GLU A 234 10.03 -15.87 -2.26
CA GLU A 234 10.84 -16.39 -3.38
C GLU A 234 10.99 -15.35 -4.50
N LEU A 235 9.89 -14.68 -4.88
CA LEU A 235 9.93 -13.60 -5.88
C LEU A 235 10.80 -12.44 -5.40
N SER A 236 10.64 -12.02 -4.14
CA SER A 236 11.45 -10.97 -3.54
C SER A 236 12.94 -11.30 -3.57
N ALA A 237 13.32 -12.53 -3.21
CA ALA A 237 14.71 -13.00 -3.28
C ALA A 237 15.27 -12.92 -4.71
N GLN A 238 14.48 -13.32 -5.71
CA GLN A 238 14.89 -13.26 -7.12
C GLN A 238 15.03 -11.81 -7.61
N VAL A 239 14.10 -10.92 -7.26
CA VAL A 239 14.17 -9.51 -7.64
C VAL A 239 15.39 -8.85 -6.97
N TYR A 240 15.61 -9.10 -5.68
CA TYR A 240 16.76 -8.58 -4.94
C TYR A 240 18.10 -9.04 -5.57
N ALA A 241 18.23 -10.30 -5.92
CA ALA A 241 19.42 -10.83 -6.58
C ALA A 241 19.73 -10.17 -7.93
N ASN A 242 18.72 -9.56 -8.58
CA ASN A 242 18.90 -8.91 -9.89
C ASN A 242 19.01 -7.38 -9.82
N LEU A 243 18.37 -6.74 -8.84
CA LEU A 243 18.26 -5.29 -8.73
C LEU A 243 18.85 -4.72 -7.45
N GLY A 244 18.97 -5.52 -6.39
CA GLY A 244 19.41 -5.07 -5.07
C GLY A 244 20.92 -4.97 -4.90
N THR A 245 21.71 -5.54 -5.82
CA THR A 245 23.18 -5.58 -5.72
C THR A 245 23.83 -5.26 -7.06
N GLU A 246 25.08 -4.76 -7.02
CA GLU A 246 25.87 -4.64 -8.24
C GLU A 246 26.07 -6.02 -8.90
N LYS A 247 25.79 -6.11 -10.20
CA LYS A 247 26.17 -7.29 -10.97
C LYS A 247 27.69 -7.33 -11.06
N LYS A 248 28.26 -8.35 -10.39
CA LYS A 248 29.70 -8.65 -10.51
C LYS A 248 30.06 -9.12 -11.89
#